data_bd0cf3bce98af6002e2b6adf2e04ae26
#
_entry.id   bd0cf3bce98af6002e2b6adf2e04ae26
#
_cell.length_a   1.000
_cell.length_b   1.000
_cell.length_c   1.000
_cell.angle_alpha   90.00
_cell.angle_beta   90.00
_cell.angle_gamma   90.00
#
_symmetry.space_group_name_H-M   'P 1'
#
loop_
_entity.id
_entity.type
_entity.pdbx_description
1 polymer ?
#
loop_
_entity_poly.entity_id
_entity_poly.type
_entity_poly.pdbx_seq_one_letter_code
_entity_poly.pdbx_strand_id
1 'polypeptide(L)'
;MKNKYTELTLFASENFEGESYSEPASTIVEKIKSVPEESVPNGKSEANLRNKKNNRKGGSFPVYRKMSEIEPQPINWLWEDYIAKGTFTLITGEPDLGKSQITLSMTAIVTTGGIWPLGGKRCKEGDVILLSAEDSPEHTIRTRLEANGANLSKVHLLDGIRKSDSNSDCKLFNLKSNLNELETMINEIKGVTMIVVDPLSAYLSGVDSYKNTDVRLMLAPLSKLAERHNIAIVGVEHPPKSSNGRAMNQVGGSIAFVAASRSAYLVSKDPEDEERRLFLKIKNNLSNYSGGISFTVESHKLPNGIGISKVLWGDEPVKITADEVLAYYNQTEFQHKKESRKKWLQEELADGPKNAAEVEKKALTQGMTQKQLRTTKEYAGVSSDKTDFDGGWDLSLSNPNHVP
;
A
#
# COMPACT_ATOMS: atom_id res chain seq x y z
N MET A 1 22.09 13.48 -43.20
CA MET A 1 20.94 13.78 -42.34
C MET A 1 19.76 12.92 -42.81
N LYS A 2 19.62 11.71 -42.23
CA LYS A 2 18.49 10.82 -42.53
C LYS A 2 17.36 11.09 -41.53
N ASN A 3 16.18 11.20 -42.09
CA ASN A 3 14.97 11.75 -41.56
C ASN A 3 14.44 10.97 -40.32
N LYS A 4 14.32 11.64 -39.16
CA LYS A 4 13.84 11.11 -37.87
C LYS A 4 12.31 10.90 -37.78
N TYR A 5 11.61 11.02 -38.93
CA TYR A 5 10.14 10.96 -38.97
C TYR A 5 9.59 9.62 -39.49
N THR A 6 10.44 8.66 -39.86
CA THR A 6 9.98 7.39 -40.44
C THR A 6 9.70 6.30 -39.37
N GLU A 7 10.16 6.47 -38.13
CA GLU A 7 9.92 5.50 -37.04
C GLU A 7 8.64 5.73 -36.24
N LEU A 8 8.04 6.92 -36.33
CA LEU A 8 6.80 7.21 -35.60
C LEU A 8 5.51 6.75 -36.31
N THR A 9 5.63 6.35 -37.58
CA THR A 9 4.46 5.89 -38.36
C THR A 9 4.21 4.39 -38.24
N LEU A 10 5.15 3.62 -37.70
CA LEU A 10 5.02 2.15 -37.53
C LEU A 10 4.40 1.74 -36.18
N PHE A 11 4.33 2.65 -35.21
CA PHE A 11 3.77 2.36 -33.89
C PHE A 11 2.24 2.60 -33.79
N ALA A 12 1.66 3.24 -34.78
CA ALA A 12 0.22 3.59 -34.80
C ALA A 12 -0.68 2.56 -35.50
N SER A 13 -0.10 1.52 -36.13
CA SER A 13 -0.88 0.59 -36.97
C SER A 13 -1.24 -0.75 -36.31
N GLU A 14 -0.82 -1.03 -35.08
CA GLU A 14 -1.04 -2.34 -34.48
C GLU A 14 -2.07 -2.39 -33.33
N ASN A 15 -2.75 -1.33 -32.95
CA ASN A 15 -3.64 -1.36 -31.77
C ASN A 15 -4.97 -0.60 -31.89
N PHE A 16 -5.61 -0.52 -33.05
CA PHE A 16 -6.99 -0.05 -33.14
C PHE A 16 -7.78 -0.79 -34.21
N GLU A 17 -8.39 -1.90 -33.84
CA GLU A 17 -9.55 -2.44 -34.53
C GLU A 17 -10.82 -1.82 -33.95
N GLY A 18 -11.53 -1.05 -34.77
CA GLY A 18 -12.92 -0.66 -34.55
C GLY A 18 -13.19 0.85 -34.45
N GLU A 19 -12.99 1.58 -35.54
CA GLU A 19 -13.89 2.63 -36.02
C GLU A 19 -13.34 3.19 -37.35
N SER A 20 -14.19 3.16 -38.39
CA SER A 20 -13.83 3.61 -39.74
C SER A 20 -13.76 5.13 -39.80
N TYR A 21 -12.56 5.71 -39.80
CA TYR A 21 -12.35 7.10 -40.20
C TYR A 21 -12.18 7.18 -41.71
N SER A 22 -13.06 7.93 -42.36
CA SER A 22 -13.18 8.04 -43.81
C SER A 22 -12.33 9.11 -44.48
N GLU A 23 -11.27 9.65 -43.84
CA GLU A 23 -10.37 10.63 -44.47
C GLU A 23 -8.92 10.13 -44.50
N PRO A 24 -8.20 10.22 -45.63
CA PRO A 24 -6.80 9.81 -45.70
C PRO A 24 -5.87 10.80 -44.99
N ALA A 25 -4.83 10.27 -44.34
CA ALA A 25 -3.86 11.00 -43.54
C ALA A 25 -3.19 12.21 -44.26
N SER A 26 -3.17 12.21 -45.58
CA SER A 26 -2.70 13.35 -46.41
C SER A 26 -3.52 14.61 -46.25
N THR A 27 -4.84 14.49 -46.00
CA THR A 27 -5.76 15.63 -45.85
C THR A 27 -5.60 16.34 -44.51
N ILE A 28 -5.17 15.60 -43.48
CA ILE A 28 -4.90 16.18 -42.15
C ILE A 28 -3.61 17.01 -42.16
N VAL A 29 -2.60 16.58 -42.92
CA VAL A 29 -1.31 17.30 -43.03
C VAL A 29 -1.45 18.62 -43.80
N GLU A 30 -2.34 18.68 -44.78
CA GLU A 30 -2.61 19.92 -45.51
C GLU A 30 -3.42 20.94 -44.70
N LYS A 31 -4.37 20.48 -43.86
CA LYS A 31 -5.11 21.36 -42.95
C LYS A 31 -4.23 22.02 -41.86
N ILE A 32 -3.14 21.36 -41.46
CA ILE A 32 -2.19 21.93 -40.49
C ILE A 32 -1.28 22.98 -41.11
N LYS A 33 -1.04 22.93 -42.43
CA LYS A 33 -0.19 23.92 -43.16
C LYS A 33 -0.90 25.22 -43.55
N SER A 34 -2.21 25.32 -43.38
CA SER A 34 -3.01 26.48 -43.80
C SER A 34 -3.39 27.44 -42.65
N VAL A 35 -2.77 27.33 -41.50
CA VAL A 35 -2.93 28.32 -40.41
C VAL A 35 -1.94 29.45 -40.67
N PRO A 36 -2.37 30.70 -40.84
CA PRO A 36 -1.46 31.85 -41.07
C PRO A 36 -0.58 32.05 -39.83
N GLU A 37 0.72 32.19 -40.03
CA GLU A 37 1.65 32.72 -39.03
C GLU A 37 1.27 34.16 -38.70
N GLU A 38 0.44 34.38 -37.70
CA GLU A 38 0.32 35.69 -37.10
C GLU A 38 1.60 36.00 -36.31
N SER A 39 2.22 37.10 -36.72
CA SER A 39 3.44 37.68 -36.22
C SER A 39 3.49 37.74 -34.68
N VAL A 40 4.48 37.07 -34.11
CA VAL A 40 4.83 37.15 -32.68
C VAL A 40 5.47 38.54 -32.45
N PRO A 41 4.93 39.38 -31.55
CA PRO A 41 5.62 40.63 -31.18
C PRO A 41 6.84 40.30 -30.30
N ASN A 42 7.99 40.78 -30.74
CA ASN A 42 9.27 40.73 -30.04
C ASN A 42 9.18 41.27 -28.60
N GLY A 43 9.73 40.51 -27.68
CA GLY A 43 10.33 40.82 -26.40
C GLY A 43 9.81 42.03 -25.61
N LYS A 44 8.97 41.75 -24.62
CA LYS A 44 8.91 42.56 -23.39
C LYS A 44 8.86 41.63 -22.20
N SER A 45 9.82 41.85 -21.30
CA SER A 45 10.10 41.14 -20.09
C SER A 45 8.86 40.85 -19.22
N GLU A 46 8.86 39.70 -18.55
CA GLU A 46 7.83 39.17 -17.61
C GLU A 46 7.40 40.12 -16.49
N ALA A 47 8.09 41.23 -16.27
CA ALA A 47 7.75 42.21 -15.24
C ALA A 47 6.41 42.94 -15.47
N ASN A 48 5.85 42.91 -16.70
CA ASN A 48 4.63 43.66 -17.03
C ASN A 48 3.33 42.88 -17.01
N LEU A 49 3.36 41.56 -16.76
CA LEU A 49 2.15 40.75 -16.66
C LEU A 49 1.50 40.77 -15.26
N ARG A 50 2.20 41.31 -14.25
CA ARG A 50 1.69 41.39 -12.86
C ARG A 50 0.70 42.52 -12.60
N ASN A 51 0.45 43.45 -13.51
CA ASN A 51 -0.32 44.66 -13.21
C ASN A 51 -1.58 44.92 -14.05
N LYS A 52 -2.12 43.93 -14.76
CA LYS A 52 -3.54 44.01 -15.17
C LYS A 52 -4.41 43.39 -14.07
N LYS A 53 -4.76 44.17 -13.05
CA LYS A 53 -5.91 43.92 -12.18
C LYS A 53 -7.16 43.88 -13.07
N ASN A 54 -7.46 42.73 -13.66
CA ASN A 54 -8.79 42.45 -14.16
C ASN A 54 -9.68 42.20 -12.95
N ASN A 55 -10.47 43.19 -12.58
CA ASN A 55 -11.54 43.16 -11.63
C ASN A 55 -12.68 42.25 -12.16
N ARG A 56 -12.37 40.95 -12.40
CA ARG A 56 -13.38 39.91 -12.63
C ARG A 56 -13.67 39.24 -11.29
N LYS A 57 -14.74 39.66 -10.64
CA LYS A 57 -15.29 39.01 -9.46
C LYS A 57 -15.60 37.57 -9.81
N GLY A 58 -14.88 36.61 -9.18
CA GLY A 58 -15.31 35.23 -9.05
C GLY A 58 -15.05 34.24 -10.20
N GLY A 59 -14.23 34.56 -11.19
CA GLY A 59 -13.90 33.61 -12.27
C GLY A 59 -12.69 32.71 -11.96
N SER A 60 -12.79 31.40 -12.20
CA SER A 60 -11.64 30.48 -12.20
C SER A 60 -10.86 30.61 -13.52
N PHE A 61 -9.53 30.47 -13.46
CA PHE A 61 -8.66 30.51 -14.63
C PHE A 61 -7.64 29.36 -14.56
N PRO A 62 -7.21 28.81 -15.71
CA PRO A 62 -6.20 27.77 -15.73
C PRO A 62 -4.83 28.33 -15.35
N VAL A 63 -4.09 27.58 -14.53
CA VAL A 63 -2.68 27.85 -14.23
C VAL A 63 -1.86 26.80 -14.99
N TYR A 64 -0.97 27.24 -15.87
CA TYR A 64 -0.13 26.36 -16.69
C TYR A 64 1.28 26.91 -16.84
N ARG A 65 2.22 26.03 -17.14
CA ARG A 65 3.61 26.35 -17.47
C ARG A 65 4.02 25.56 -18.72
N LYS A 66 4.90 26.11 -19.54
CA LYS A 66 5.49 25.35 -20.64
C LYS A 66 6.50 24.35 -20.10
N MET A 67 6.52 23.12 -20.64
CA MET A 67 7.50 22.11 -20.26
C MET A 67 8.95 22.54 -20.52
N SER A 68 9.19 23.35 -21.56
CA SER A 68 10.51 23.92 -21.84
C SER A 68 11.03 24.95 -20.82
N GLU A 69 10.16 25.43 -19.94
CA GLU A 69 10.48 26.34 -18.83
C GLU A 69 10.69 25.63 -17.51
N ILE A 70 10.56 24.30 -17.50
CA ILE A 70 10.70 23.46 -16.29
C ILE A 70 12.06 22.77 -16.34
N GLU A 71 12.92 23.13 -15.43
CA GLU A 71 14.21 22.46 -15.25
C GLU A 71 14.02 21.06 -14.68
N PRO A 72 14.60 20.01 -15.30
CA PRO A 72 14.54 18.65 -14.78
C PRO A 72 15.29 18.54 -13.46
N GLN A 73 14.69 17.88 -12.48
CA GLN A 73 15.31 17.64 -11.18
C GLN A 73 15.43 16.15 -10.95
N PRO A 74 16.54 15.67 -10.35
CA PRO A 74 16.67 14.27 -9.93
C PRO A 74 15.68 13.98 -8.81
N ILE A 75 15.28 12.69 -8.68
CA ILE A 75 14.48 12.23 -7.56
C ILE A 75 15.29 12.40 -6.27
N ASN A 76 14.71 13.07 -5.29
CA ASN A 76 15.32 13.23 -3.99
C ASN A 76 14.96 12.03 -3.10
N TRP A 77 15.89 11.09 -2.95
CA TRP A 77 15.69 9.89 -2.15
C TRP A 77 15.97 10.13 -0.68
N LEU A 78 15.08 9.62 0.20
CA LEU A 78 15.38 9.40 1.61
C LEU A 78 16.10 8.04 1.78
N TRP A 79 15.57 7.02 1.15
CA TRP A 79 16.16 5.69 0.99
C TRP A 79 16.15 5.36 -0.50
N GLU A 80 17.32 5.33 -1.09
CA GLU A 80 17.47 5.16 -2.55
C GLU A 80 16.71 3.93 -3.06
N ASP A 81 15.98 4.09 -4.13
CA ASP A 81 15.09 3.10 -4.76
C ASP A 81 13.88 2.63 -3.91
N TYR A 82 13.80 3.03 -2.64
CA TYR A 82 12.73 2.62 -1.74
C TYR A 82 11.80 3.79 -1.35
N ILE A 83 12.33 4.84 -0.77
CA ILE A 83 11.52 5.95 -0.23
C ILE A 83 12.02 7.27 -0.78
N ALA A 84 11.20 7.94 -1.59
CA ALA A 84 11.50 9.27 -2.10
C ALA A 84 10.89 10.35 -1.20
N LYS A 85 11.62 11.46 -1.03
CA LYS A 85 11.09 12.69 -0.43
C LYS A 85 10.10 13.35 -1.37
N GLY A 86 9.24 14.19 -0.83
CA GLY A 86 8.18 14.83 -1.60
C GLY A 86 7.06 13.88 -2.01
N THR A 87 7.01 12.66 -1.45
CA THR A 87 6.05 11.64 -1.84
C THR A 87 5.44 10.92 -0.65
N PHE A 88 4.33 10.24 -0.93
CA PHE A 88 3.68 9.32 0.00
C PHE A 88 4.05 7.88 -0.35
N THR A 89 4.56 7.14 0.63
CA THR A 89 4.90 5.71 0.60
C THR A 89 3.96 4.94 1.51
N LEU A 90 3.43 3.81 1.03
CA LEU A 90 2.58 2.91 1.81
C LEU A 90 3.35 1.69 2.27
N ILE A 91 3.20 1.30 3.52
CA ILE A 91 3.62 0.00 4.08
C ILE A 91 2.39 -0.74 4.55
N THR A 92 2.20 -1.96 4.10
CA THR A 92 1.03 -2.75 4.43
C THR A 92 1.38 -4.22 4.67
N GLY A 93 0.49 -4.96 5.29
CA GLY A 93 0.66 -6.37 5.65
C GLY A 93 -0.22 -6.71 6.84
N GLU A 94 -0.39 -7.99 7.12
CA GLU A 94 -1.22 -8.46 8.24
C GLU A 94 -0.73 -7.91 9.59
N PRO A 95 -1.58 -7.88 10.63
CA PRO A 95 -1.15 -7.58 12.00
C PRO A 95 0.03 -8.43 12.43
N ASP A 96 0.80 -7.96 13.41
CA ASP A 96 1.92 -8.66 14.07
C ASP A 96 3.12 -9.01 13.19
N LEU A 97 3.17 -8.51 11.95
CA LEU A 97 4.32 -8.71 11.06
C LEU A 97 5.48 -7.72 11.26
N GLY A 98 5.36 -6.79 12.22
CA GLY A 98 6.43 -5.84 12.53
C GLY A 98 6.44 -4.57 11.68
N LYS A 99 5.33 -4.17 11.03
CA LYS A 99 5.23 -2.91 10.25
C LYS A 99 5.64 -1.68 11.06
N SER A 100 5.06 -1.51 12.26
CA SER A 100 5.43 -0.42 13.18
C SER A 100 6.89 -0.52 13.65
N GLN A 101 7.42 -1.72 13.78
CA GLN A 101 8.81 -1.95 14.16
C GLN A 101 9.79 -1.44 13.09
N ILE A 102 9.52 -1.74 11.81
CA ILE A 102 10.39 -1.27 10.72
C ILE A 102 10.30 0.25 10.54
N THR A 103 9.14 0.88 10.75
CA THR A 103 9.03 2.36 10.70
C THR A 103 9.83 3.03 11.84
N LEU A 104 9.84 2.44 13.04
CA LEU A 104 10.67 2.91 14.14
C LEU A 104 12.17 2.66 13.89
N SER A 105 12.54 1.54 13.26
CA SER A 105 13.92 1.31 12.81
C SER A 105 14.36 2.31 11.74
N MET A 106 13.49 2.61 10.76
CA MET A 106 13.73 3.68 9.77
C MET A 106 13.88 5.05 10.45
N THR A 107 13.07 5.32 11.47
CA THR A 107 13.16 6.54 12.29
C THR A 107 14.53 6.64 12.97
N ALA A 108 15.06 5.54 13.51
CA ALA A 108 16.40 5.52 14.09
C ALA A 108 17.48 5.85 13.05
N ILE A 109 17.41 5.28 11.85
CA ILE A 109 18.34 5.56 10.75
C ILE A 109 18.29 7.04 10.36
N VAL A 110 17.10 7.62 10.20
CA VAL A 110 16.92 9.02 9.82
C VAL A 110 17.46 9.97 10.88
N THR A 111 17.12 9.73 12.14
CA THR A 111 17.47 10.64 13.25
C THR A 111 18.95 10.61 13.64
N THR A 112 19.69 9.59 13.21
CA THR A 112 21.13 9.45 13.47
C THR A 112 22.00 9.66 12.23
N GLY A 113 21.41 9.85 11.07
CA GLY A 113 22.16 9.84 9.82
C GLY A 113 22.82 8.48 9.57
N GLY A 114 22.14 7.39 9.90
CA GLY A 114 22.62 6.02 9.77
C GLY A 114 22.76 5.55 8.32
N ILE A 115 23.15 4.30 8.16
CA ILE A 115 23.28 3.65 6.85
C ILE A 115 22.00 2.82 6.59
N TRP A 116 21.40 2.99 5.41
CA TRP A 116 20.28 2.18 4.97
C TRP A 116 20.71 0.73 4.72
N PRO A 117 19.82 -0.26 4.92
CA PRO A 117 20.10 -1.66 4.61
C PRO A 117 20.59 -1.89 3.18
N LEU A 118 21.14 -3.08 2.90
CA LEU A 118 21.71 -3.51 1.63
C LEU A 118 22.91 -2.68 1.16
N GLY A 119 23.79 -2.29 2.08
CA GLY A 119 24.95 -1.48 1.74
C GLY A 119 24.60 -0.10 1.20
N GLY A 120 23.40 0.38 1.53
CA GLY A 120 22.85 1.64 1.08
C GLY A 120 23.68 2.86 1.49
N LYS A 121 23.34 4.00 0.92
CA LYS A 121 23.98 5.27 1.25
C LYS A 121 23.65 5.68 2.68
N ARG A 122 24.54 6.46 3.26
CA ARG A 122 24.28 7.11 4.54
C ARG A 122 23.10 8.07 4.40
N CYS A 123 22.15 7.97 5.32
CA CYS A 123 21.04 8.91 5.40
C CYS A 123 21.55 10.30 5.81
N LYS A 124 20.98 11.36 5.23
CA LYS A 124 21.15 12.69 5.80
C LYS A 124 20.33 12.76 7.08
N GLU A 125 20.96 13.11 8.19
CA GLU A 125 20.30 13.28 9.48
C GLU A 125 19.14 14.28 9.40
N GLY A 126 18.04 13.99 10.10
CA GLY A 126 16.85 14.84 10.12
C GLY A 126 15.88 14.46 11.20
N ASP A 127 14.90 15.32 11.42
CA ASP A 127 13.84 15.13 12.39
C ASP A 127 12.71 14.27 11.80
N VAL A 128 12.04 13.51 12.67
CA VAL A 128 10.92 12.64 12.31
C VAL A 128 9.70 12.97 13.17
N ILE A 129 8.55 13.15 12.51
CA ILE A 129 7.25 13.26 13.20
C ILE A 129 6.58 11.89 13.16
N LEU A 130 6.15 11.40 14.30
CA LEU A 130 5.37 10.18 14.45
C LEU A 130 3.92 10.50 14.79
N LEU A 131 2.99 9.92 14.06
CA LEU A 131 1.58 9.81 14.40
C LEU A 131 1.33 8.32 14.66
N SER A 132 1.15 7.95 15.94
CA SER A 132 0.90 6.56 16.35
C SER A 132 -0.34 6.52 17.25
N ALA A 133 -1.35 5.76 16.85
CA ALA A 133 -2.62 5.69 17.55
C ALA A 133 -2.81 4.41 18.37
N GLU A 134 -2.01 3.38 18.13
CA GLU A 134 -2.20 2.06 18.75
C GLU A 134 -1.15 1.77 19.82
N ASP A 135 0.06 2.25 19.66
CA ASP A 135 1.19 1.95 20.56
C ASP A 135 1.35 3.01 21.67
N SER A 136 1.65 2.55 22.90
CA SER A 136 1.97 3.46 24.04
C SER A 136 3.31 4.17 23.81
N PRO A 137 3.34 5.49 23.95
CA PRO A 137 4.59 6.25 23.84
C PRO A 137 5.68 5.78 24.80
N GLU A 138 5.32 5.53 26.06
CA GLU A 138 6.26 5.19 27.14
C GLU A 138 6.71 3.73 27.09
N HIS A 139 5.75 2.83 26.84
CA HIS A 139 6.01 1.40 26.98
C HIS A 139 6.54 0.76 25.70
N THR A 140 6.16 1.30 24.55
CA THR A 140 6.39 0.66 23.25
C THR A 140 7.23 1.53 22.32
N ILE A 141 6.78 2.74 21.98
CA ILE A 141 7.43 3.57 20.96
C ILE A 141 8.83 3.98 21.42
N ARG A 142 8.93 4.60 22.58
CA ARG A 142 10.22 5.08 23.12
C ARG A 142 11.22 3.96 23.30
N THR A 143 10.80 2.84 23.89
CA THR A 143 11.70 1.71 24.18
C THR A 143 12.19 1.04 22.89
N ARG A 144 11.34 0.92 21.86
CA ARG A 144 11.75 0.41 20.54
C ARG A 144 12.67 1.38 19.81
N LEU A 145 12.45 2.69 19.92
CA LEU A 145 13.35 3.70 19.35
C LEU A 145 14.74 3.63 20.00
N GLU A 146 14.81 3.52 21.33
CA GLU A 146 16.07 3.33 22.07
C GLU A 146 16.78 2.04 21.64
N ALA A 147 16.07 0.92 21.54
CA ALA A 147 16.62 -0.36 21.11
C ALA A 147 17.20 -0.31 19.68
N ASN A 148 16.60 0.47 18.79
CA ASN A 148 17.10 0.70 17.43
C ASN A 148 18.16 1.80 17.35
N GLY A 149 18.50 2.47 18.48
CA GLY A 149 19.54 3.49 18.55
C GLY A 149 19.13 4.86 17.99
N ALA A 150 17.83 5.21 18.04
CA ALA A 150 17.34 6.49 17.57
C ALA A 150 17.88 7.67 18.39
N ASN A 151 18.11 8.82 17.75
CA ASN A 151 18.29 10.08 18.44
C ASN A 151 16.92 10.64 18.85
N LEU A 152 16.53 10.39 20.10
CA LEU A 152 15.22 10.76 20.62
C LEU A 152 14.94 12.26 20.60
N SER A 153 15.97 13.12 20.63
CA SER A 153 15.80 14.58 20.54
C SER A 153 15.30 15.06 19.18
N LYS A 154 15.32 14.17 18.16
CA LYS A 154 14.85 14.39 16.79
C LYS A 154 13.58 13.62 16.45
N VAL A 155 12.97 12.99 17.44
CA VAL A 155 11.69 12.29 17.26
C VAL A 155 10.60 13.08 17.95
N HIS A 156 9.59 13.48 17.20
CA HIS A 156 8.47 14.29 17.66
C HIS A 156 7.18 13.49 17.52
N LEU A 157 6.52 13.19 18.63
CA LEU A 157 5.24 12.49 18.64
C LEU A 157 4.10 13.51 18.58
N LEU A 158 3.20 13.35 17.63
CA LEU A 158 1.96 14.14 17.54
C LEU A 158 0.84 13.42 18.31
N ASP A 159 0.64 13.78 19.57
CA ASP A 159 -0.37 13.17 20.44
C ASP A 159 -1.81 13.58 20.06
N GLY A 160 -1.99 14.76 19.50
CA GLY A 160 -3.30 15.28 19.09
C GLY A 160 -3.34 16.78 18.92
N ILE A 161 -4.56 17.32 18.82
CA ILE A 161 -4.83 18.73 18.57
C ILE A 161 -5.61 19.33 19.73
N ARG A 162 -5.15 20.48 20.25
CA ARG A 162 -5.83 21.28 21.27
C ARG A 162 -6.14 22.67 20.70
N LYS A 163 -7.34 23.16 20.96
CA LYS A 163 -7.71 24.53 20.63
C LYS A 163 -7.10 25.52 21.64
N SER A 164 -6.58 26.63 21.15
CA SER A 164 -5.87 27.64 21.97
C SER A 164 -6.76 28.36 22.99
N ASP A 165 -8.06 28.40 22.76
CA ASP A 165 -9.04 29.17 23.55
C ASP A 165 -9.82 28.32 24.57
N SER A 166 -9.48 27.06 24.71
CA SER A 166 -10.24 26.14 25.58
C SER A 166 -9.31 25.28 26.45
N ASN A 167 -9.72 25.11 27.73
CA ASN A 167 -9.24 24.00 28.57
C ASN A 167 -9.74 22.63 28.05
N SER A 168 -10.07 22.55 26.75
CA SER A 168 -10.63 21.35 26.13
C SER A 168 -9.61 20.22 26.07
N ASP A 169 -10.10 19.00 26.16
CA ASP A 169 -9.33 17.79 25.97
C ASP A 169 -8.61 17.78 24.61
N CYS A 170 -7.45 17.15 24.59
CA CYS A 170 -6.71 16.90 23.37
C CYS A 170 -7.53 15.98 22.46
N LYS A 171 -7.80 16.39 21.23
CA LYS A 171 -8.54 15.61 20.25
C LYS A 171 -7.56 14.87 19.36
N LEU A 172 -7.93 13.66 18.94
CA LEU A 172 -7.14 12.92 17.97
C LEU A 172 -6.98 13.74 16.68
N PHE A 173 -5.77 13.74 16.14
CA PHE A 173 -5.47 14.34 14.85
C PHE A 173 -6.29 13.70 13.73
N ASN A 174 -6.75 14.49 12.77
CA ASN A 174 -7.48 14.01 11.60
C ASN A 174 -6.84 14.55 10.33
N LEU A 175 -6.44 13.66 9.42
CA LEU A 175 -5.77 14.01 8.16
C LEU A 175 -6.61 14.92 7.25
N LYS A 176 -7.93 14.90 7.35
CA LYS A 176 -8.81 15.74 6.53
C LYS A 176 -8.90 17.19 7.03
N SER A 177 -8.89 17.39 8.34
CA SER A 177 -9.17 18.69 8.96
C SER A 177 -7.99 19.39 9.59
N ASN A 178 -6.89 18.66 9.90
CA ASN A 178 -5.78 19.19 10.70
C ASN A 178 -4.43 19.23 9.95
N LEU A 179 -4.44 19.25 8.62
CA LEU A 179 -3.18 19.36 7.85
C LEU A 179 -2.47 20.71 8.07
N ASN A 180 -3.20 21.78 8.37
CA ASN A 180 -2.60 23.09 8.63
C ASN A 180 -1.81 23.08 9.94
N GLU A 181 -2.31 22.39 10.97
CA GLU A 181 -1.63 22.21 12.25
C GLU A 181 -0.37 21.35 12.08
N LEU A 182 -0.43 20.30 11.27
CA LEU A 182 0.76 19.52 10.91
C LEU A 182 1.78 20.37 10.14
N GLU A 183 1.35 21.19 9.19
CA GLU A 183 2.22 22.11 8.46
C GLU A 183 2.88 23.15 9.39
N THR A 184 2.15 23.65 10.37
CA THR A 184 2.70 24.53 11.42
C THR A 184 3.79 23.83 12.20
N MET A 185 3.55 22.60 12.67
CA MET A 185 4.55 21.80 13.39
C MET A 185 5.81 21.54 12.54
N ILE A 186 5.66 21.22 11.24
CA ILE A 186 6.78 21.06 10.31
C ILE A 186 7.63 22.34 10.24
N ASN A 187 6.99 23.50 10.14
CA ASN A 187 7.66 24.78 10.04
C ASN A 187 8.39 25.19 11.34
N GLU A 188 7.84 24.82 12.50
CA GLU A 188 8.45 25.07 13.80
C GLU A 188 9.70 24.20 14.03
N ILE A 189 9.65 22.90 13.70
CA ILE A 189 10.75 21.95 13.88
C ILE A 189 11.92 22.22 12.91
N LYS A 190 11.66 22.75 11.71
CA LYS A 190 12.67 23.19 10.70
C LYS A 190 13.65 22.12 10.20
N GLY A 191 13.49 20.86 10.57
CA GLY A 191 14.43 19.79 10.21
C GLY A 191 13.73 18.51 9.80
N VAL A 192 12.42 18.54 9.69
CA VAL A 192 11.59 17.36 9.40
C VAL A 192 11.98 16.77 8.05
N THR A 193 12.30 15.49 8.05
CA THR A 193 12.74 14.72 6.88
C THR A 193 11.77 13.59 6.55
N MET A 194 11.13 13.04 7.60
CA MET A 194 10.15 11.96 7.47
C MET A 194 8.96 12.19 8.41
N ILE A 195 7.80 11.78 7.97
CA ILE A 195 6.58 11.67 8.79
C ILE A 195 6.09 10.22 8.69
N VAL A 196 5.83 9.60 9.82
CA VAL A 196 5.21 8.26 9.91
C VAL A 196 3.79 8.40 10.41
N VAL A 197 2.83 7.73 9.75
CA VAL A 197 1.42 7.68 10.16
C VAL A 197 1.03 6.22 10.34
N ASP A 198 0.79 5.79 11.58
CA ASP A 198 0.61 4.38 11.94
C ASP A 198 -0.52 4.17 12.97
N PRO A 199 -1.63 3.53 12.56
CA PRO A 199 -2.03 3.28 11.19
C PRO A 199 -2.76 4.48 10.54
N LEU A 200 -2.79 4.53 9.22
CA LEU A 200 -3.52 5.57 8.48
C LEU A 200 -5.00 5.61 8.83
N SER A 201 -5.64 4.44 8.94
CA SER A 201 -7.07 4.30 9.25
C SER A 201 -7.49 5.03 10.51
N ALA A 202 -6.63 5.10 11.53
CA ALA A 202 -6.92 5.80 12.80
C ALA A 202 -7.11 7.32 12.60
N TYR A 203 -6.49 7.90 11.57
CA TYR A 203 -6.48 9.33 11.27
C TYR A 203 -7.43 9.74 10.13
N LEU A 204 -8.30 8.80 9.68
CA LEU A 204 -9.20 8.94 8.54
C LEU A 204 -10.67 9.09 8.93
N SER A 205 -10.99 9.61 10.11
CA SER A 205 -12.38 9.72 10.57
C SER A 205 -13.30 10.40 9.53
N GLY A 206 -14.40 9.75 9.21
CA GLY A 206 -15.38 10.23 8.22
C GLY A 206 -15.00 9.97 6.75
N VAL A 207 -14.01 9.12 6.50
CA VAL A 207 -13.62 8.66 5.15
C VAL A 207 -13.97 7.18 5.01
N ASP A 208 -14.66 6.84 3.93
CA ASP A 208 -14.87 5.43 3.57
C ASP A 208 -13.60 4.88 2.92
N SER A 209 -12.82 4.10 3.68
CA SER A 209 -11.57 3.50 3.24
C SER A 209 -11.73 2.51 2.07
N TYR A 210 -12.96 2.05 1.80
CA TYR A 210 -13.28 1.19 0.66
C TYR A 210 -13.55 1.96 -0.64
N LYS A 211 -13.78 3.28 -0.57
CA LYS A 211 -14.01 4.11 -1.76
C LYS A 211 -12.73 4.74 -2.26
N ASN A 212 -12.29 4.30 -3.45
CA ASN A 212 -11.09 4.82 -4.11
C ASN A 212 -11.05 6.34 -4.25
N THR A 213 -12.20 6.97 -4.53
CA THR A 213 -12.32 8.43 -4.68
C THR A 213 -12.05 9.15 -3.37
N ASP A 214 -12.61 8.67 -2.26
CA ASP A 214 -12.53 9.32 -0.96
C ASP A 214 -11.10 9.26 -0.41
N VAL A 215 -10.45 8.10 -0.52
CA VAL A 215 -9.05 7.90 -0.13
C VAL A 215 -8.12 8.80 -0.95
N ARG A 216 -8.30 8.88 -2.29
CA ARG A 216 -7.49 9.75 -3.15
C ARG A 216 -7.66 11.23 -2.83
N LEU A 217 -8.89 11.68 -2.61
CA LEU A 217 -9.19 13.07 -2.26
C LEU A 217 -8.53 13.45 -0.94
N MET A 218 -8.44 12.52 0.00
CA MET A 218 -7.83 12.74 1.31
C MET A 218 -6.30 12.68 1.27
N LEU A 219 -5.70 11.75 0.53
CA LEU A 219 -4.25 11.63 0.41
C LEU A 219 -3.61 12.67 -0.53
N ALA A 220 -4.37 13.30 -1.43
CA ALA A 220 -3.85 14.31 -2.34
C ALA A 220 -3.30 15.56 -1.60
N PRO A 221 -3.98 16.14 -0.60
CA PRO A 221 -3.43 17.24 0.20
C PRO A 221 -2.17 16.83 0.98
N LEU A 222 -2.15 15.60 1.54
CA LEU A 222 -0.99 15.06 2.23
C LEU A 222 0.23 14.90 1.28
N SER A 223 -0.01 14.42 0.07
CA SER A 223 1.03 14.33 -0.97
C SER A 223 1.56 15.70 -1.38
N LYS A 224 0.69 16.72 -1.48
CA LYS A 224 1.11 18.11 -1.76
C LYS A 224 1.92 18.70 -0.60
N LEU A 225 1.59 18.36 0.65
CA LEU A 225 2.36 18.75 1.82
C LEU A 225 3.76 18.14 1.75
N ALA A 226 3.86 16.84 1.45
CA ALA A 226 5.13 16.15 1.25
C ALA A 226 6.00 16.84 0.19
N GLU A 227 5.42 17.13 -0.98
CA GLU A 227 6.11 17.79 -2.10
C GLU A 227 6.60 19.20 -1.72
N ARG A 228 5.74 20.01 -1.09
CA ARG A 228 6.04 21.40 -0.71
C ARG A 228 7.22 21.50 0.26
N HIS A 229 7.27 20.60 1.23
CA HIS A 229 8.31 20.59 2.27
C HIS A 229 9.46 19.63 1.96
N ASN A 230 9.40 18.91 0.84
CA ASN A 230 10.39 17.89 0.45
C ASN A 230 10.62 16.85 1.56
N ILE A 231 9.55 16.33 2.13
CA ILE A 231 9.51 15.36 3.23
C ILE A 231 9.00 14.02 2.72
N ALA A 232 9.55 12.91 3.20
CA ALA A 232 9.00 11.59 2.96
C ALA A 232 7.84 11.32 3.92
N ILE A 233 6.66 10.93 3.42
CA ILE A 233 5.55 10.50 4.26
C ILE A 233 5.38 8.99 4.10
N VAL A 234 5.46 8.27 5.22
CA VAL A 234 5.32 6.82 5.30
C VAL A 234 4.04 6.49 6.07
N GLY A 235 3.06 5.92 5.39
CA GLY A 235 1.82 5.46 6.00
C GLY A 235 1.81 3.96 6.17
N VAL A 236 1.37 3.50 7.34
CA VAL A 236 1.15 2.08 7.64
C VAL A 236 -0.34 1.79 7.56
N GLU A 237 -0.72 0.66 6.95
CA GLU A 237 -2.11 0.23 6.85
C GLU A 237 -2.23 -1.29 6.96
N HIS A 238 -3.36 -1.75 7.49
CA HIS A 238 -3.70 -3.15 7.57
C HIS A 238 -4.58 -3.56 6.38
N PRO A 239 -4.32 -4.70 5.72
CA PRO A 239 -5.21 -5.21 4.68
C PRO A 239 -6.55 -5.64 5.29
N PRO A 240 -7.66 -5.54 4.55
CA PRO A 240 -8.93 -6.10 5.00
C PRO A 240 -8.87 -7.63 5.04
N LYS A 241 -9.64 -8.23 5.95
CA LYS A 241 -9.66 -9.69 6.21
C LYS A 241 -10.14 -10.56 5.03
N SER A 242 -10.56 -10.00 3.91
CA SER A 242 -11.10 -10.76 2.76
C SER A 242 -10.70 -10.09 1.44
N SER A 243 -9.60 -10.54 0.85
CA SER A 243 -9.26 -10.18 -0.53
C SER A 243 -8.55 -11.35 -1.23
N ASN A 244 -9.10 -11.79 -2.37
CA ASN A 244 -8.50 -12.79 -3.24
C ASN A 244 -7.90 -12.08 -4.46
N GLY A 245 -6.70 -12.46 -4.91
CA GLY A 245 -6.11 -11.96 -6.15
C GLY A 245 -4.65 -11.51 -6.05
N ARG A 246 -4.21 -10.63 -6.96
CA ARG A 246 -2.83 -10.10 -6.98
C ARG A 246 -2.52 -9.28 -5.73
N ALA A 247 -1.23 -9.19 -5.36
CA ALA A 247 -0.74 -8.42 -4.21
C ALA A 247 -1.34 -7.01 -4.14
N MET A 248 -1.45 -6.34 -5.27
CA MET A 248 -2.07 -5.01 -5.36
C MET A 248 -3.54 -5.00 -4.90
N ASN A 249 -4.28 -6.09 -5.08
CA ASN A 249 -5.70 -6.22 -4.72
C ASN A 249 -5.92 -6.74 -3.30
N GLN A 250 -4.95 -7.51 -2.79
CA GLN A 250 -5.03 -8.11 -1.44
C GLN A 250 -4.57 -7.15 -0.34
N VAL A 251 -3.76 -6.18 -0.75
CA VAL A 251 -3.04 -5.25 0.12
C VAL A 251 -3.84 -3.99 0.38
N GLY A 252 -4.98 -4.10 0.90
CA GLY A 252 -5.63 -2.92 1.37
C GLY A 252 -7.12 -2.90 1.15
N GLY A 253 -7.88 -2.46 2.11
CA GLY A 253 -9.32 -2.22 2.04
C GLY A 253 -9.72 -1.38 0.83
N SER A 254 -8.74 -0.72 0.21
CA SER A 254 -8.93 -0.05 -1.04
C SER A 254 -7.62 -0.09 -1.83
N ILE A 255 -7.67 -0.60 -3.02
CA ILE A 255 -6.66 -0.38 -4.08
C ILE A 255 -6.25 1.12 -4.13
N ALA A 256 -7.07 1.99 -3.59
CA ALA A 256 -6.88 3.41 -3.52
C ALA A 256 -5.61 3.83 -2.78
N PHE A 257 -5.27 3.21 -1.65
CA PHE A 257 -4.04 3.53 -0.92
C PHE A 257 -2.80 3.22 -1.75
N VAL A 258 -2.77 2.02 -2.37
CA VAL A 258 -1.69 1.63 -3.29
C VAL A 258 -1.68 2.54 -4.52
N ALA A 259 -2.85 2.84 -5.09
CA ALA A 259 -2.95 3.68 -6.28
C ALA A 259 -2.53 5.14 -6.01
N ALA A 260 -2.83 5.67 -4.83
CA ALA A 260 -2.47 7.04 -4.42
C ALA A 260 -0.99 7.18 -4.03
N SER A 261 -0.33 6.11 -3.58
CA SER A 261 1.08 6.11 -3.21
C SER A 261 1.99 6.14 -4.44
N ARG A 262 3.22 6.67 -4.31
CA ARG A 262 4.27 6.56 -5.32
C ARG A 262 5.03 5.25 -5.18
N SER A 263 5.22 4.80 -3.94
CA SER A 263 5.79 3.49 -3.60
C SER A 263 4.87 2.78 -2.61
N ALA A 264 4.73 1.46 -2.75
CA ALA A 264 3.97 0.63 -1.83
C ALA A 264 4.72 -0.69 -1.58
N TYR A 265 4.74 -1.10 -0.32
CA TYR A 265 5.46 -2.27 0.15
C TYR A 265 4.56 -3.19 0.97
N LEU A 266 4.75 -4.49 0.79
CA LEU A 266 4.16 -5.55 1.60
C LEU A 266 5.15 -5.98 2.67
N VAL A 267 4.69 -6.07 3.91
CA VAL A 267 5.36 -6.83 4.96
C VAL A 267 4.67 -8.18 5.09
N SER A 268 5.44 -9.25 4.95
CA SER A 268 4.94 -10.62 5.03
C SER A 268 5.90 -11.51 5.81
N LYS A 269 5.43 -12.68 6.26
CA LYS A 269 6.33 -13.75 6.68
C LYS A 269 7.09 -14.27 5.46
N ASP A 270 8.26 -14.86 5.70
CA ASP A 270 8.98 -15.60 4.69
C ASP A 270 8.42 -17.02 4.59
N PRO A 271 8.08 -17.53 3.39
CA PRO A 271 7.64 -18.92 3.24
C PRO A 271 8.67 -19.99 3.65
N GLU A 272 9.95 -19.63 3.59
CA GLU A 272 11.07 -20.53 3.85
C GLU A 272 11.63 -20.45 5.28
N ASP A 273 11.25 -19.40 6.05
CA ASP A 273 11.79 -19.15 7.38
C ASP A 273 10.75 -18.42 8.26
N GLU A 274 10.22 -19.10 9.26
CA GLU A 274 9.14 -18.59 10.13
C GLU A 274 9.55 -17.37 10.97
N GLU A 275 10.83 -17.23 11.30
CA GLU A 275 11.33 -16.10 12.08
C GLU A 275 11.64 -14.87 11.20
N ARG A 276 11.92 -15.13 9.94
CA ARG A 276 12.24 -14.10 8.94
C ARG A 276 10.97 -13.46 8.39
N ARG A 277 11.04 -12.17 8.17
CA ARG A 277 10.00 -11.37 7.54
C ARG A 277 10.57 -10.68 6.31
N LEU A 278 9.68 -10.36 5.40
CA LEU A 278 10.01 -9.77 4.10
C LEU A 278 9.38 -8.40 3.97
N PHE A 279 10.16 -7.43 3.50
CA PHE A 279 9.70 -6.11 3.08
C PHE A 279 9.81 -6.05 1.55
N LEU A 280 8.69 -6.26 0.87
CA LEU A 280 8.61 -6.52 -0.57
C LEU A 280 7.92 -5.39 -1.30
N LYS A 281 8.44 -5.05 -2.48
CA LYS A 281 7.82 -4.05 -3.34
C LYS A 281 6.52 -4.57 -3.98
N ILE A 282 5.44 -3.80 -3.84
CA ILE A 282 4.18 -3.99 -4.58
C ILE A 282 4.13 -3.03 -5.77
N LYS A 283 4.57 -1.79 -5.54
CA LYS A 283 4.54 -0.71 -6.52
C LYS A 283 5.70 0.24 -6.27
N ASN A 284 6.37 0.65 -7.33
CA ASN A 284 7.29 1.77 -7.30
C ASN A 284 7.32 2.43 -8.68
N ASN A 285 6.80 3.65 -8.79
CA ASN A 285 6.76 4.39 -10.05
C ASN A 285 8.01 5.23 -10.29
N LEU A 286 8.96 5.21 -9.36
CA LEU A 286 10.13 6.09 -9.36
C LEU A 286 11.44 5.34 -9.60
N SER A 287 11.45 4.02 -9.45
CA SER A 287 12.62 3.16 -9.62
C SER A 287 12.28 1.83 -10.27
N ASN A 288 13.17 1.32 -11.10
CA ASN A 288 13.09 -0.01 -11.71
C ASN A 288 13.59 -1.13 -10.79
N TYR A 289 14.11 -0.80 -9.60
CA TYR A 289 14.55 -1.80 -8.63
C TYR A 289 13.38 -2.70 -8.22
N SER A 290 13.54 -4.02 -8.36
CA SER A 290 12.48 -5.02 -8.14
C SER A 290 12.68 -5.87 -6.88
N GLY A 291 13.78 -5.68 -6.15
CA GLY A 291 14.11 -6.47 -4.97
C GLY A 291 13.31 -6.12 -3.73
N GLY A 292 13.32 -7.04 -2.77
CA GLY A 292 12.88 -6.83 -1.41
C GLY A 292 14.02 -6.95 -0.42
N ILE A 293 13.72 -6.80 0.86
CA ILE A 293 14.66 -6.97 1.96
C ILE A 293 14.02 -7.88 3.00
N SER A 294 14.82 -8.77 3.58
CA SER A 294 14.39 -9.53 4.77
C SER A 294 14.72 -8.77 6.04
N PHE A 295 14.01 -9.10 7.12
CA PHE A 295 14.33 -8.64 8.47
C PHE A 295 13.84 -9.64 9.51
N THR A 296 14.46 -9.60 10.70
CA THR A 296 13.99 -10.30 11.90
C THR A 296 13.60 -9.28 12.98
N VAL A 297 12.80 -9.74 13.93
CA VAL A 297 12.44 -8.97 15.12
C VAL A 297 12.94 -9.76 16.32
N GLU A 298 14.01 -9.28 16.93
CA GLU A 298 14.70 -9.98 17.99
C GLU A 298 14.42 -9.34 19.35
N SER A 299 14.46 -10.19 20.39
CA SER A 299 14.41 -9.71 21.77
C SER A 299 15.68 -8.93 22.12
N HIS A 300 15.52 -7.73 22.67
CA HIS A 300 16.59 -6.85 23.10
C HIS A 300 16.35 -6.41 24.54
N LYS A 301 17.43 -6.17 25.29
CA LYS A 301 17.36 -5.65 26.65
C LYS A 301 18.07 -4.30 26.71
N LEU A 302 17.32 -3.26 27.07
CA LEU A 302 17.89 -1.93 27.26
C LEU A 302 18.83 -1.89 28.48
N PRO A 303 19.75 -0.91 28.59
CA PRO A 303 20.66 -0.78 29.73
C PRO A 303 19.96 -0.68 31.09
N ASN A 304 18.75 -0.15 31.13
CA ASN A 304 17.89 -0.07 32.33
C ASN A 304 17.17 -1.38 32.68
N GLY A 305 17.41 -2.47 31.92
CA GLY A 305 16.83 -3.78 32.16
C GLY A 305 15.48 -4.04 31.49
N ILE A 306 14.88 -3.04 30.81
CA ILE A 306 13.60 -3.23 30.10
C ILE A 306 13.83 -4.12 28.87
N GLY A 307 13.04 -5.22 28.80
CA GLY A 307 13.00 -6.10 27.63
C GLY A 307 12.09 -5.52 26.55
N ILE A 308 12.59 -5.47 25.32
CA ILE A 308 11.85 -4.97 24.14
C ILE A 308 12.31 -5.70 22.88
N SER A 309 11.66 -5.42 21.76
CA SER A 309 12.06 -5.94 20.46
C SER A 309 12.84 -4.92 19.63
N LYS A 310 13.77 -5.42 18.80
CA LYS A 310 14.61 -4.67 17.89
C LYS A 310 14.55 -5.28 16.50
N VAL A 311 14.56 -4.46 15.46
CA VAL A 311 14.65 -4.91 14.06
C VAL A 311 16.10 -5.11 13.66
N LEU A 312 16.37 -6.26 13.05
CA LEU A 312 17.62 -6.50 12.33
C LEU A 312 17.29 -6.73 10.85
N TRP A 313 17.83 -5.86 10.01
CA TRP A 313 17.68 -5.96 8.55
C TRP A 313 18.65 -6.99 7.99
N GLY A 314 18.21 -7.71 6.98
CA GLY A 314 19.08 -8.61 6.22
C GLY A 314 20.08 -7.86 5.36
N ASP A 315 21.22 -8.48 5.11
CA ASP A 315 22.34 -7.90 4.37
C ASP A 315 22.25 -8.14 2.85
N GLU A 316 21.38 -9.05 2.43
CA GLU A 316 21.20 -9.42 1.04
C GLU A 316 19.79 -9.13 0.53
N PRO A 317 19.64 -8.74 -0.75
CA PRO A 317 18.34 -8.55 -1.35
C PRO A 317 17.61 -9.90 -1.53
N VAL A 318 16.30 -9.90 -1.25
CA VAL A 318 15.43 -11.06 -1.53
C VAL A 318 14.92 -11.00 -2.95
N LYS A 319 14.89 -12.18 -3.60
CA LYS A 319 14.46 -12.31 -5.01
C LYS A 319 12.95 -12.55 -5.13
N ILE A 320 12.31 -13.13 -4.09
CA ILE A 320 10.89 -13.42 -4.09
C ILE A 320 10.07 -12.12 -4.16
N THR A 321 9.05 -12.13 -4.97
CA THR A 321 8.15 -10.99 -5.15
C THR A 321 6.94 -11.03 -4.19
N ALA A 322 6.28 -9.89 -4.01
CA ALA A 322 5.06 -9.83 -3.22
C ALA A 322 3.94 -10.72 -3.79
N ASP A 323 3.83 -10.82 -5.12
CA ASP A 323 2.83 -11.67 -5.76
C ASP A 323 3.10 -13.17 -5.52
N GLU A 324 4.36 -13.60 -5.56
CA GLU A 324 4.75 -14.98 -5.29
C GLU A 324 4.49 -15.37 -3.82
N VAL A 325 4.86 -14.52 -2.88
CA VAL A 325 4.60 -14.75 -1.44
C VAL A 325 3.10 -14.85 -1.17
N LEU A 326 2.29 -13.95 -1.70
CA LEU A 326 0.85 -13.99 -1.52
C LEU A 326 0.20 -15.18 -2.22
N ALA A 327 0.70 -15.58 -3.41
CA ALA A 327 0.25 -16.80 -4.07
C ALA A 327 0.53 -18.05 -3.22
N TYR A 328 1.72 -18.13 -2.61
CA TYR A 328 2.09 -19.21 -1.70
C TYR A 328 1.12 -19.31 -0.51
N TYR A 329 0.87 -18.22 0.21
CA TYR A 329 -0.03 -18.23 1.36
C TYR A 329 -1.47 -18.50 0.98
N ASN A 330 -1.96 -17.97 -0.14
CA ASN A 330 -3.30 -18.28 -0.65
C ASN A 330 -3.46 -19.75 -1.01
N GLN A 331 -2.45 -20.36 -1.64
CA GLN A 331 -2.47 -21.77 -1.97
C GLN A 331 -2.46 -22.62 -0.71
N THR A 332 -1.62 -22.30 0.26
CA THR A 332 -1.53 -22.99 1.55
C THR A 332 -2.84 -22.87 2.32
N GLU A 333 -3.40 -21.68 2.45
CA GLU A 333 -4.69 -21.45 3.11
C GLU A 333 -5.82 -22.21 2.41
N PHE A 334 -5.82 -22.24 1.08
CA PHE A 334 -6.80 -23.02 0.31
C PHE A 334 -6.67 -24.52 0.61
N GLN A 335 -5.45 -25.06 0.63
CA GLN A 335 -5.22 -26.47 0.97
C GLN A 335 -5.64 -26.79 2.42
N HIS A 336 -5.27 -25.95 3.38
CA HIS A 336 -5.71 -26.11 4.76
C HIS A 336 -7.23 -26.10 4.92
N LYS A 337 -7.92 -25.16 4.28
CA LYS A 337 -9.39 -25.09 4.27
C LYS A 337 -10.00 -26.31 3.61
N LYS A 338 -9.39 -26.81 2.55
CA LYS A 338 -9.82 -28.02 1.84
C LYS A 338 -9.70 -29.24 2.74
N GLU A 339 -8.54 -29.46 3.36
CA GLU A 339 -8.31 -30.59 4.28
C GLU A 339 -9.18 -30.51 5.55
N SER A 340 -9.36 -29.31 6.12
CA SER A 340 -10.26 -29.10 7.26
C SER A 340 -11.70 -29.47 6.94
N ARG A 341 -12.23 -29.08 5.77
CA ARG A 341 -13.58 -29.46 5.31
C ARG A 341 -13.71 -30.96 5.08
N LYS A 342 -12.67 -31.57 4.50
CA LYS A 342 -12.61 -33.03 4.30
C LYS A 342 -12.68 -33.75 5.63
N LYS A 343 -11.82 -33.37 6.58
CA LYS A 343 -11.76 -33.97 7.93
C LYS A 343 -13.11 -33.82 8.64
N TRP A 344 -13.72 -32.64 8.62
CA TRP A 344 -15.04 -32.39 9.18
C TRP A 344 -16.10 -33.33 8.58
N LEU A 345 -16.14 -33.49 7.26
CA LEU A 345 -17.12 -34.35 6.60
C LEU A 345 -16.89 -35.84 6.91
N GLN A 346 -15.62 -36.26 7.02
CA GLN A 346 -15.27 -37.61 7.41
C GLN A 346 -15.64 -37.90 8.88
N GLU A 347 -15.41 -36.94 9.77
CA GLU A 347 -15.83 -37.05 11.18
C GLU A 347 -17.35 -37.09 11.32
N GLU A 348 -18.08 -36.27 10.57
CA GLU A 348 -19.54 -36.24 10.54
C GLU A 348 -20.12 -37.58 10.08
N LEU A 349 -19.45 -38.28 9.16
CA LEU A 349 -19.90 -39.56 8.58
C LEU A 349 -19.21 -40.79 9.21
N ALA A 350 -18.41 -40.63 10.27
CA ALA A 350 -17.64 -41.71 10.86
C ALA A 350 -18.52 -42.81 11.49
N ASP A 351 -19.68 -42.44 12.04
CA ASP A 351 -20.62 -43.36 12.70
C ASP A 351 -21.57 -44.04 11.72
N GLY A 352 -21.44 -43.82 10.43
CA GLY A 352 -22.28 -44.44 9.39
C GLY A 352 -23.01 -43.43 8.48
N PRO A 353 -23.90 -43.94 7.62
CA PRO A 353 -24.66 -43.10 6.68
C PRO A 353 -25.54 -42.06 7.40
N LYS A 354 -25.58 -40.82 6.90
CA LYS A 354 -26.41 -39.75 7.42
C LYS A 354 -27.21 -39.05 6.31
N ASN A 355 -28.39 -38.55 6.66
CA ASN A 355 -29.27 -37.88 5.75
C ASN A 355 -28.58 -36.65 5.12
N ALA A 356 -28.59 -36.56 3.80
CA ALA A 356 -27.89 -35.51 3.03
C ALA A 356 -28.35 -34.10 3.39
N ALA A 357 -29.66 -33.89 3.66
CA ALA A 357 -30.18 -32.58 4.03
C ALA A 357 -29.72 -32.13 5.44
N GLU A 358 -29.56 -33.08 6.38
CA GLU A 358 -29.02 -32.77 7.70
C GLU A 358 -27.53 -32.39 7.64
N VAL A 359 -26.74 -33.14 6.86
CA VAL A 359 -25.31 -32.84 6.64
C VAL A 359 -25.16 -31.50 5.95
N GLU A 360 -26.00 -31.20 4.94
CA GLU A 360 -25.98 -29.92 4.26
C GLU A 360 -26.30 -28.77 5.22
N LYS A 361 -27.35 -28.89 6.04
CA LYS A 361 -27.70 -27.90 7.05
C LYS A 361 -26.56 -27.63 8.02
N LYS A 362 -25.89 -28.69 8.50
CA LYS A 362 -24.71 -28.55 9.36
C LYS A 362 -23.54 -27.89 8.65
N ALA A 363 -23.24 -28.25 7.39
CA ALA A 363 -22.21 -27.63 6.58
C ALA A 363 -22.42 -26.12 6.42
N LEU A 364 -23.66 -25.70 6.14
CA LEU A 364 -24.03 -24.30 6.03
C LEU A 364 -23.81 -23.54 7.37
N THR A 365 -24.13 -24.14 8.51
CA THR A 365 -23.86 -23.53 9.83
C THR A 365 -22.36 -23.41 10.14
N GLN A 366 -21.53 -24.26 9.53
CA GLN A 366 -20.07 -24.16 9.59
C GLN A 366 -19.47 -23.17 8.56
N GLY A 367 -20.32 -22.42 7.85
CA GLY A 367 -19.91 -21.43 6.87
C GLY A 367 -19.47 -21.99 5.51
N MET A 368 -19.76 -23.27 5.20
CA MET A 368 -19.56 -23.83 3.87
C MET A 368 -20.70 -23.41 2.93
N THR A 369 -20.36 -23.13 1.68
CA THR A 369 -21.37 -22.99 0.62
C THR A 369 -21.75 -24.37 0.07
N GLN A 370 -22.92 -24.49 -0.56
CA GLN A 370 -23.35 -25.72 -1.24
C GLN A 370 -22.33 -26.21 -2.27
N LYS A 371 -21.73 -25.28 -3.05
CA LYS A 371 -20.66 -25.61 -3.99
C LYS A 371 -19.44 -26.21 -3.30
N GLN A 372 -19.02 -25.65 -2.17
CA GLN A 372 -17.90 -26.17 -1.38
C GLN A 372 -18.22 -27.56 -0.83
N LEU A 373 -19.41 -27.78 -0.28
CA LEU A 373 -19.82 -29.10 0.20
C LEU A 373 -19.82 -30.14 -0.92
N ARG A 374 -20.39 -29.80 -2.09
CA ARG A 374 -20.37 -30.70 -3.26
C ARG A 374 -18.94 -31.11 -3.62
N THR A 375 -18.05 -30.15 -3.76
CA THR A 375 -16.63 -30.43 -4.07
C THR A 375 -15.96 -31.22 -2.94
N THR A 376 -16.33 -30.95 -1.67
CA THR A 376 -15.78 -31.69 -0.53
C THR A 376 -16.19 -33.17 -0.56
N LYS A 377 -17.44 -33.50 -0.91
CA LYS A 377 -17.90 -34.88 -1.10
C LYS A 377 -17.04 -35.65 -2.09
N GLU A 378 -16.75 -35.03 -3.26
CA GLU A 378 -15.96 -35.64 -4.33
C GLU A 378 -14.55 -36.07 -3.82
N TYR A 379 -13.79 -35.16 -3.19
CA TYR A 379 -12.42 -35.50 -2.75
C TYR A 379 -12.34 -36.16 -1.36
N ALA A 380 -13.42 -36.16 -0.58
CA ALA A 380 -13.52 -36.90 0.67
C ALA A 380 -13.90 -38.38 0.47
N GLY A 381 -14.24 -38.79 -0.75
CA GLY A 381 -14.68 -40.15 -1.05
C GLY A 381 -16.05 -40.43 -0.45
N VAL A 382 -17.00 -39.52 -0.54
CA VAL A 382 -18.37 -39.68 -0.03
C VAL A 382 -19.30 -40.08 -1.17
N SER A 383 -19.99 -41.22 -1.01
CA SER A 383 -21.08 -41.64 -1.88
C SER A 383 -22.42 -41.04 -1.44
N SER A 384 -23.33 -40.95 -2.36
CA SER A 384 -24.71 -40.50 -2.13
C SER A 384 -25.66 -41.63 -2.62
N ASP A 385 -26.35 -42.26 -1.71
CA ASP A 385 -27.24 -43.37 -2.02
C ASP A 385 -28.70 -43.01 -1.66
N LYS A 386 -29.66 -43.48 -2.47
CA LYS A 386 -31.05 -43.18 -2.23
C LYS A 386 -31.61 -44.20 -1.20
N THR A 387 -32.22 -43.72 -0.14
CA THR A 387 -32.69 -44.55 0.97
C THR A 387 -33.85 -45.47 0.60
N ASP A 388 -34.84 -44.94 -0.22
CA ASP A 388 -36.01 -45.67 -0.71
C ASP A 388 -36.58 -44.95 -1.95
N PHE A 389 -37.61 -45.57 -2.61
CA PHE A 389 -38.19 -45.04 -3.81
C PHE A 389 -38.76 -43.63 -3.64
N ASP A 390 -39.33 -43.33 -2.46
CA ASP A 390 -39.84 -42.01 -2.04
C ASP A 390 -38.97 -41.35 -0.95
N GLY A 391 -37.83 -41.98 -0.60
CA GLY A 391 -36.93 -41.52 0.44
C GLY A 391 -35.92 -40.44 0.00
N GLY A 392 -35.26 -39.81 0.98
CA GLY A 392 -34.16 -38.83 0.77
C GLY A 392 -32.87 -39.52 0.28
N TRP A 393 -31.78 -38.72 0.26
CA TRP A 393 -30.43 -39.21 -0.01
C TRP A 393 -29.66 -39.34 1.28
N ASP A 394 -28.92 -40.42 1.44
CA ASP A 394 -27.94 -40.59 2.50
C ASP A 394 -26.52 -40.42 1.95
N LEU A 395 -25.67 -39.83 2.76
CA LEU A 395 -24.24 -39.70 2.52
C LEU A 395 -23.47 -40.70 3.37
N SER A 396 -22.55 -41.45 2.75
CA SER A 396 -21.66 -42.38 3.44
C SER A 396 -20.24 -42.27 2.92
N LEU A 397 -19.25 -42.60 3.76
CA LEU A 397 -17.87 -42.76 3.31
C LEU A 397 -17.76 -43.96 2.39
N SER A 398 -17.20 -43.78 1.19
CA SER A 398 -16.94 -44.88 0.26
C SER A 398 -15.97 -45.86 0.90
N ASN A 399 -16.35 -47.13 1.01
CA ASN A 399 -15.45 -48.17 1.51
C ASN A 399 -14.34 -48.43 0.48
N PRO A 400 -13.04 -48.25 0.80
CA PRO A 400 -11.96 -48.45 -0.16
C PRO A 400 -11.87 -49.90 -0.68
N ASN A 401 -12.63 -50.83 -0.13
CA ASN A 401 -12.63 -52.25 -0.52
C ASN A 401 -13.83 -52.63 -1.41
N HIS A 402 -14.68 -51.69 -1.82
CA HIS A 402 -15.79 -51.95 -2.73
C HIS A 402 -15.41 -51.44 -4.13
N VAL A 403 -14.69 -52.27 -4.86
CA VAL A 403 -14.56 -52.12 -6.34
C VAL A 403 -15.78 -52.86 -6.91
N PRO A 404 -16.61 -52.21 -7.74
CA PRO A 404 -17.76 -52.81 -8.39
C PRO A 404 -17.39 -53.92 -9.36
#